data_0abc4fb7827c0c6260bae03f0cd14738
#
_entry.id   0abc4fb7827c0c6260bae03f0cd14738
#
_cell.length_a   1.000
_cell.length_b   1.000
_cell.length_c   1.000
_cell.angle_alpha   90.00
_cell.angle_beta   90.00
_cell.angle_gamma   90.00
#
_symmetry.space_group_name_H-M   'P 1'
#
loop_
_entity.id
_entity.type
_entity.pdbx_description
1 polymer ?
#
loop_
_entity_poly.entity_id
_entity_poly.type
_entity_poly.pdbx_seq_one_letter_code
_entity_poly.pdbx_strand_id
1 'polypeptide(L)'
;MFFILSKILLFTISPFTWLLIALYFAFFSKKSVRAKRAKYIAVFIALFFSNTFVFKEVCRHWEVFGTPPSSVKHYDVAVVLTGMAEYNNDLKVLSARRGIDRIWQTISLYKSGKIDRILISGDHGYIIDKGLHEASQLKEILVKWGIPEHVIITETKSKNTYENAVESKKILDRLFPNSNAILLVTSGKHMRRAKACFTKVGIKCDPYSTDLYTGPKRSYTFDELLIPDVSTMNDWHGLLKEMFGYMAYDITGKI
;
A
#
# COMPACT_ATOMS: atom_id res chain seq x y z
N MET A 1 -12.69 -18.29 2.61
CA MET A 1 -13.02 -17.93 4.00
C MET A 1 -12.11 -16.84 4.58
N PHE A 2 -10.79 -16.97 4.54
CA PHE A 2 -9.83 -15.95 5.03
C PHE A 2 -10.02 -14.57 4.39
N PHE A 3 -10.28 -14.50 3.09
CA PHE A 3 -10.47 -13.24 2.34
C PHE A 3 -11.73 -12.46 2.79
N ILE A 4 -12.85 -13.14 3.06
CA ILE A 4 -14.08 -12.51 3.55
C ILE A 4 -13.89 -12.03 5.00
N LEU A 5 -13.26 -12.87 5.83
CA LEU A 5 -12.96 -12.53 7.22
C LEU A 5 -12.04 -11.31 7.31
N SER A 6 -11.05 -11.19 6.42
CA SER A 6 -10.16 -10.02 6.35
C SER A 6 -10.91 -8.71 6.01
N LYS A 7 -11.95 -8.78 5.17
CA LYS A 7 -12.77 -7.59 4.82
C LYS A 7 -13.67 -7.15 5.98
N ILE A 8 -14.24 -8.11 6.74
CA ILE A 8 -15.02 -7.79 7.94
C ILE A 8 -14.10 -7.24 9.05
N LEU A 9 -12.91 -7.82 9.20
CA LEU A 9 -11.93 -7.37 10.20
C LEU A 9 -11.46 -5.93 9.92
N LEU A 10 -11.39 -5.51 8.65
CA LEU A 10 -11.00 -4.16 8.27
C LEU A 10 -11.89 -3.08 8.91
N PHE A 11 -13.19 -3.33 9.05
CA PHE A 11 -14.10 -2.40 9.71
C PHE A 11 -13.73 -2.22 11.20
N THR A 12 -13.30 -3.29 11.87
CA THR A 12 -12.94 -3.25 13.30
C THR A 12 -11.60 -2.57 13.57
N ILE A 13 -10.74 -2.41 12.55
CA ILE A 13 -9.41 -1.79 12.66
C ILE A 13 -9.48 -0.25 12.51
N SER A 14 -10.62 0.30 12.07
CA SER A 14 -10.76 1.73 11.83
C SER A 14 -10.82 2.54 13.13
N PRO A 15 -9.94 3.55 13.34
CA PRO A 15 -10.05 4.46 14.47
C PRO A 15 -11.39 5.20 14.52
N PHE A 16 -11.99 5.48 13.37
CA PHE A 16 -13.31 6.07 13.30
C PHE A 16 -14.40 5.16 13.89
N THR A 17 -14.33 3.86 13.64
CA THR A 17 -15.23 2.86 14.27
C THR A 17 -15.07 2.86 15.79
N TRP A 18 -13.83 2.91 16.29
CA TRP A 18 -13.56 2.97 17.72
C TRP A 18 -14.15 4.25 18.36
N LEU A 19 -14.01 5.38 17.66
CA LEU A 19 -14.61 6.64 18.09
C LEU A 19 -16.13 6.53 18.19
N LEU A 20 -16.80 5.97 17.17
CA LEU A 20 -18.27 5.79 17.20
C LEU A 20 -18.72 4.88 18.34
N ILE A 21 -18.00 3.78 18.60
CA ILE A 21 -18.28 2.88 19.73
C ILE A 21 -18.12 3.64 21.06
N ALA A 22 -17.03 4.39 21.22
CA ALA A 22 -16.80 5.17 22.44
C ALA A 22 -17.89 6.23 22.66
N LEU A 23 -18.30 6.95 21.61
CA LEU A 23 -19.40 7.91 21.65
C LEU A 23 -20.73 7.23 22.00
N TYR A 24 -21.02 6.07 21.42
CA TYR A 24 -22.22 5.30 21.79
C TYR A 24 -22.28 5.04 23.29
N PHE A 25 -21.22 4.52 23.89
CA PHE A 25 -21.19 4.29 25.35
C PHE A 25 -21.18 5.59 26.17
N ALA A 26 -20.60 6.68 25.63
CA ALA A 26 -20.59 7.97 26.28
C ALA A 26 -21.99 8.58 26.44
N PHE A 27 -22.86 8.37 25.44
CA PHE A 27 -24.22 8.96 25.43
C PHE A 27 -25.30 8.00 25.96
N PHE A 28 -25.18 6.69 25.70
CA PHE A 28 -26.25 5.75 25.96
C PHE A 28 -26.01 4.84 27.18
N SER A 29 -24.83 4.91 27.83
CA SER A 29 -24.58 4.10 29.02
C SER A 29 -25.35 4.61 30.23
N LYS A 30 -26.17 3.75 30.83
CA LYS A 30 -26.90 4.04 32.09
C LYS A 30 -25.97 4.15 33.31
N LYS A 31 -24.74 3.59 33.24
CA LYS A 31 -23.74 3.65 34.32
C LYS A 31 -22.90 4.92 34.18
N SER A 32 -23.03 5.89 35.08
CA SER A 32 -22.33 7.17 35.06
C SER A 32 -20.80 7.03 34.90
N VAL A 33 -20.17 6.10 35.63
CA VAL A 33 -18.74 5.86 35.55
C VAL A 33 -18.32 5.37 34.18
N ARG A 34 -19.11 4.48 33.55
CA ARG A 34 -18.85 3.99 32.18
C ARG A 34 -19.01 5.12 31.16
N ALA A 35 -20.05 5.91 31.24
CA ALA A 35 -20.28 7.05 30.37
C ALA A 35 -19.12 8.05 30.46
N LYS A 36 -18.66 8.38 31.68
CA LYS A 36 -17.53 9.29 31.90
C LYS A 36 -16.24 8.75 31.27
N ARG A 37 -15.90 7.46 31.51
CA ARG A 37 -14.72 6.83 30.88
C ARG A 37 -14.82 6.82 29.36
N ALA A 38 -15.96 6.49 28.80
CA ALA A 38 -16.20 6.47 27.37
C ALA A 38 -16.00 7.87 26.72
N LYS A 39 -16.41 8.95 27.39
CA LYS A 39 -16.15 10.34 26.94
C LYS A 39 -14.65 10.63 26.85
N TYR A 40 -13.86 10.27 27.85
CA TYR A 40 -12.40 10.46 27.81
C TYR A 40 -11.76 9.64 26.71
N ILE A 41 -12.19 8.39 26.50
CA ILE A 41 -11.70 7.52 25.43
C ILE A 41 -12.06 8.13 24.06
N ALA A 42 -13.26 8.64 23.87
CA ALA A 42 -13.68 9.29 22.63
C ALA A 42 -12.81 10.52 22.30
N VAL A 43 -12.59 11.39 23.31
CA VAL A 43 -11.73 12.56 23.16
C VAL A 43 -10.28 12.13 22.83
N PHE A 44 -9.74 11.14 23.54
CA PHE A 44 -8.40 10.62 23.26
C PHE A 44 -8.29 10.07 21.83
N ILE A 45 -9.25 9.24 21.40
CA ILE A 45 -9.24 8.68 20.02
C ILE A 45 -9.32 9.84 19.00
N ALA A 46 -10.23 10.79 19.21
CA ALA A 46 -10.38 11.92 18.31
C ALA A 46 -9.08 12.72 18.17
N LEU A 47 -8.45 13.09 19.28
CA LEU A 47 -7.21 13.92 19.26
C LEU A 47 -6.00 13.13 18.80
N PHE A 48 -5.81 11.88 19.25
CA PHE A 48 -4.65 11.07 18.92
C PHE A 48 -4.62 10.67 17.44
N PHE A 49 -5.73 10.15 16.92
CA PHE A 49 -5.80 9.66 15.55
C PHE A 49 -6.03 10.75 14.50
N SER A 50 -6.36 11.97 14.89
CA SER A 50 -6.39 13.12 13.97
C SER A 50 -5.11 13.95 14.01
N ASN A 51 -4.15 13.64 14.88
CA ASN A 51 -2.90 14.38 14.97
C ASN A 51 -1.88 13.89 13.92
N THR A 52 -1.55 14.76 12.97
CA THR A 52 -0.64 14.45 11.86
C THR A 52 0.79 14.17 12.30
N PHE A 53 1.28 14.87 13.35
CA PHE A 53 2.61 14.61 13.90
C PHE A 53 2.73 13.19 14.46
N VAL A 54 1.76 12.77 15.29
CA VAL A 54 1.75 11.41 15.86
C VAL A 54 1.71 10.36 14.75
N PHE A 55 0.85 10.56 13.76
CA PHE A 55 0.74 9.67 12.61
C PHE A 55 2.08 9.55 11.84
N LYS A 56 2.69 10.68 11.51
CA LYS A 56 3.97 10.71 10.78
C LYS A 56 5.11 10.07 11.57
N GLU A 57 5.17 10.23 12.89
CA GLU A 57 6.18 9.56 13.70
C GLU A 57 5.98 8.03 13.70
N VAL A 58 4.75 7.53 13.76
CA VAL A 58 4.50 6.09 13.63
C VAL A 58 4.84 5.59 12.22
N CYS A 59 4.45 6.32 11.17
CA CYS A 59 4.84 5.99 9.80
C CYS A 59 6.36 5.91 9.63
N ARG A 60 7.12 6.82 10.22
CA ARG A 60 8.59 6.87 10.17
C ARG A 60 9.24 5.58 10.67
N HIS A 61 8.66 4.92 11.66
CA HIS A 61 9.14 3.64 12.17
C HIS A 61 8.65 2.44 11.36
N TRP A 62 7.53 2.61 10.65
CA TRP A 62 6.93 1.53 9.86
C TRP A 62 7.41 1.50 8.42
N GLU A 63 7.45 2.65 7.75
CA GLU A 63 7.81 2.76 6.34
C GLU A 63 9.25 2.32 6.08
N VAL A 64 9.45 1.66 4.97
CA VAL A 64 10.79 1.38 4.45
C VAL A 64 11.15 2.53 3.54
N PHE A 65 12.13 3.33 3.93
CA PHE A 65 12.59 4.44 3.08
C PHE A 65 13.24 3.89 1.81
N GLY A 66 12.91 4.50 0.69
CA GLY A 66 13.49 4.16 -0.60
C GLY A 66 14.83 4.87 -0.84
N THR A 67 15.51 4.43 -1.87
CA THR A 67 16.70 5.09 -2.40
C THR A 67 16.27 6.32 -3.23
N PRO A 68 16.93 7.48 -3.09
CA PRO A 68 16.66 8.62 -3.97
C PRO A 68 16.85 8.24 -5.45
N PRO A 69 16.03 8.74 -6.38
CA PRO A 69 16.11 8.38 -7.80
C PRO A 69 17.50 8.56 -8.42
N SER A 70 18.24 9.57 -7.98
CA SER A 70 19.61 9.85 -8.42
C SER A 70 20.62 8.76 -8.04
N SER A 71 20.36 8.03 -6.94
CA SER A 71 21.25 7.00 -6.38
C SER A 71 20.78 5.57 -6.73
N VAL A 72 19.70 5.43 -7.50
CA VAL A 72 19.19 4.13 -7.95
C VAL A 72 20.18 3.53 -8.94
N LYS A 73 20.62 2.29 -8.67
CA LYS A 73 21.43 1.47 -9.60
C LYS A 73 20.62 1.13 -10.85
N HIS A 74 21.23 0.44 -11.79
CA HIS A 74 20.53 -0.20 -12.89
C HIS A 74 19.91 -1.54 -12.43
N TYR A 75 18.70 -1.85 -12.92
CA TYR A 75 17.96 -3.08 -12.65
C TYR A 75 17.39 -3.66 -13.95
N ASP A 76 17.45 -4.98 -14.09
CA ASP A 76 16.91 -5.69 -15.24
C ASP A 76 15.37 -5.59 -15.28
N VAL A 77 14.73 -5.58 -14.11
CA VAL A 77 13.28 -5.48 -14.00
C VAL A 77 12.83 -4.78 -12.72
N ALA A 78 11.83 -3.90 -12.87
CA ALA A 78 11.06 -3.36 -11.75
C ALA A 78 9.73 -4.11 -11.63
N VAL A 79 9.49 -4.73 -10.48
CA VAL A 79 8.21 -5.34 -10.14
C VAL A 79 7.35 -4.31 -9.41
N VAL A 80 6.29 -3.87 -10.07
CA VAL A 80 5.37 -2.84 -9.57
C VAL A 80 4.10 -3.50 -9.08
N LEU A 81 3.81 -3.34 -7.78
CA LEU A 81 2.60 -3.92 -7.20
C LEU A 81 1.39 -3.02 -7.44
N THR A 82 0.29 -3.60 -7.91
CA THR A 82 -0.99 -2.92 -8.13
C THR A 82 -1.67 -2.48 -6.81
N GLY A 83 -2.89 -1.96 -6.90
CA GLY A 83 -3.64 -1.37 -5.78
C GLY A 83 -3.56 0.16 -5.77
N MET A 84 -3.43 0.78 -6.96
CA MET A 84 -3.24 2.20 -7.15
C MET A 84 -4.31 2.84 -8.04
N ALA A 85 -5.28 2.07 -8.51
CA ALA A 85 -6.33 2.57 -9.40
C ALA A 85 -7.72 2.01 -9.06
N GLU A 86 -8.74 2.67 -9.56
CA GLU A 86 -10.13 2.23 -9.60
C GLU A 86 -10.66 2.38 -11.02
N TYR A 87 -11.62 1.53 -11.40
CA TYR A 87 -12.22 1.56 -12.71
C TYR A 87 -13.67 2.05 -12.64
N ASN A 88 -13.98 3.06 -13.44
CA ASN A 88 -15.34 3.52 -13.66
C ASN A 88 -15.93 2.76 -14.84
N ASN A 89 -16.91 1.86 -14.57
CA ASN A 89 -17.50 1.02 -15.59
C ASN A 89 -18.38 1.80 -16.58
N ASP A 90 -18.98 2.89 -16.15
CA ASP A 90 -19.88 3.68 -17.00
C ASP A 90 -19.10 4.50 -18.01
N LEU A 91 -18.02 5.13 -17.56
CA LEU A 91 -17.16 5.96 -18.39
C LEU A 91 -16.02 5.18 -19.08
N LYS A 92 -15.82 3.90 -18.73
CA LYS A 92 -14.70 3.07 -19.20
C LYS A 92 -13.32 3.69 -18.93
N VAL A 93 -13.16 4.32 -17.78
CA VAL A 93 -11.95 5.07 -17.41
C VAL A 93 -11.31 4.48 -16.16
N LEU A 94 -9.99 4.29 -16.22
CA LEU A 94 -9.16 3.98 -15.06
C LEU A 94 -8.86 5.29 -14.30
N SER A 95 -9.24 5.36 -13.04
CA SER A 95 -9.03 6.52 -12.17
C SER A 95 -7.86 6.28 -11.22
N ALA A 96 -6.90 7.19 -11.23
CA ALA A 96 -5.75 7.14 -10.34
C ALA A 96 -6.15 7.34 -8.87
N ARG A 97 -5.58 6.54 -7.99
CA ARG A 97 -5.66 6.68 -6.53
C ARG A 97 -4.29 7.06 -5.98
N ARG A 98 -4.21 7.32 -4.68
CA ARG A 98 -2.98 7.76 -4.02
C ARG A 98 -1.75 6.91 -4.39
N GLY A 99 -1.87 5.61 -4.55
CA GLY A 99 -0.76 4.72 -4.90
C GLY A 99 -0.22 4.85 -6.33
N ILE A 100 -0.78 5.70 -7.21
CA ILE A 100 -0.36 5.85 -8.62
C ILE A 100 1.11 6.31 -8.77
N ASP A 101 1.66 6.91 -7.72
CA ASP A 101 3.06 7.29 -7.64
C ASP A 101 4.02 6.12 -7.97
N ARG A 102 3.62 4.89 -7.72
CA ARG A 102 4.39 3.68 -8.09
C ARG A 102 4.68 3.63 -9.58
N ILE A 103 3.66 3.80 -10.42
CA ILE A 103 3.82 3.80 -11.88
C ILE A 103 4.56 5.05 -12.34
N TRP A 104 4.24 6.21 -11.80
CA TRP A 104 4.88 7.46 -12.15
C TRP A 104 6.40 7.40 -11.95
N GLN A 105 6.84 6.98 -10.77
CA GLN A 105 8.25 6.81 -10.46
C GLN A 105 8.90 5.72 -11.32
N THR A 106 8.21 4.62 -11.58
CA THR A 106 8.71 3.53 -12.44
C THR A 106 8.94 4.02 -13.88
N ILE A 107 8.02 4.80 -14.46
CA ILE A 107 8.21 5.40 -15.78
C ILE A 107 9.43 6.33 -15.79
N SER A 108 9.58 7.13 -14.75
CA SER A 108 10.75 8.03 -14.62
C SER A 108 12.06 7.23 -14.58
N LEU A 109 12.13 6.15 -13.82
CA LEU A 109 13.29 5.26 -13.78
C LEU A 109 13.55 4.59 -15.13
N TYR A 110 12.52 4.14 -15.83
CA TYR A 110 12.65 3.57 -17.16
C TYR A 110 13.20 4.62 -18.17
N LYS A 111 12.60 5.79 -18.23
CA LYS A 111 13.02 6.86 -19.14
C LYS A 111 14.45 7.36 -18.86
N SER A 112 14.92 7.22 -17.62
CA SER A 112 16.30 7.55 -17.24
C SER A 112 17.30 6.38 -17.40
N GLY A 113 16.87 5.24 -17.98
CA GLY A 113 17.73 4.07 -18.23
C GLY A 113 18.15 3.35 -16.97
N LYS A 114 17.37 3.46 -15.88
CA LYS A 114 17.65 2.77 -14.60
C LYS A 114 17.00 1.39 -14.51
N ILE A 115 16.00 1.10 -15.35
CA ILE A 115 15.36 -0.21 -15.45
C ILE A 115 15.11 -0.57 -16.91
N ASP A 116 15.22 -1.84 -17.25
CA ASP A 116 15.03 -2.33 -18.64
C ASP A 116 13.59 -2.79 -18.88
N ARG A 117 12.95 -3.42 -17.88
CA ARG A 117 11.62 -4.00 -17.98
C ARG A 117 10.76 -3.61 -16.80
N ILE A 118 9.44 -3.61 -17.02
CA ILE A 118 8.43 -3.31 -16.02
C ILE A 118 7.51 -4.53 -15.89
N LEU A 119 7.47 -5.18 -14.73
CA LEU A 119 6.51 -6.22 -14.40
C LEU A 119 5.43 -5.62 -13.50
N ILE A 120 4.23 -5.43 -14.02
CA ILE A 120 3.06 -4.98 -13.24
C ILE A 120 2.38 -6.21 -12.67
N SER A 121 2.39 -6.37 -11.34
CA SER A 121 1.88 -7.55 -10.66
C SER A 121 0.64 -7.24 -9.82
N GLY A 122 -0.44 -7.97 -10.12
CA GLY A 122 -1.73 -7.93 -9.46
C GLY A 122 -2.85 -7.52 -10.41
N ASP A 123 -4.02 -8.12 -10.24
CA ASP A 123 -5.20 -7.80 -11.05
C ASP A 123 -6.17 -6.93 -10.26
N HIS A 124 -7.05 -7.54 -9.47
CA HIS A 124 -7.99 -6.82 -8.62
C HIS A 124 -8.11 -7.47 -7.24
N GLY A 125 -8.27 -6.63 -6.21
CA GLY A 125 -8.48 -7.09 -4.82
C GLY A 125 -9.96 -7.20 -4.42
N TYR A 126 -10.89 -7.27 -5.38
CA TYR A 126 -12.33 -7.35 -5.11
C TYR A 126 -12.83 -8.79 -5.01
N ILE A 127 -13.90 -9.00 -4.21
CA ILE A 127 -14.59 -10.29 -4.09
C ILE A 127 -15.39 -10.57 -5.37
N ILE A 128 -16.02 -9.53 -5.90
CA ILE A 128 -16.81 -9.55 -7.15
C ILE A 128 -16.05 -8.73 -8.17
N ASP A 129 -15.94 -9.23 -9.37
CA ASP A 129 -15.35 -8.48 -10.47
C ASP A 129 -16.16 -7.19 -10.72
N LYS A 130 -15.45 -6.08 -10.72
CA LYS A 130 -15.99 -4.73 -10.97
C LYS A 130 -15.35 -4.09 -12.21
N GLY A 131 -14.83 -4.91 -13.12
CA GLY A 131 -14.20 -4.46 -14.36
C GLY A 131 -12.80 -3.86 -14.19
N LEU A 132 -12.24 -3.88 -12.96
CA LEU A 132 -10.86 -3.48 -12.74
C LEU A 132 -9.93 -4.67 -13.03
N HIS A 133 -9.14 -4.54 -14.09
CA HIS A 133 -8.02 -5.41 -14.46
C HIS A 133 -6.75 -4.58 -14.49
N GLU A 134 -6.28 -4.20 -13.30
CA GLU A 134 -5.37 -3.07 -13.11
C GLU A 134 -4.07 -3.22 -13.90
N ALA A 135 -3.43 -4.41 -13.86
CA ALA A 135 -2.17 -4.62 -14.60
C ALA A 135 -2.36 -4.49 -16.11
N SER A 136 -3.42 -5.06 -16.67
CA SER A 136 -3.70 -5.00 -18.11
C SER A 136 -4.09 -3.60 -18.56
N GLN A 137 -4.96 -2.92 -17.80
CA GLN A 137 -5.43 -1.56 -18.11
C GLN A 137 -4.30 -0.54 -17.98
N LEU A 138 -3.41 -0.69 -16.99
CA LEU A 138 -2.21 0.13 -16.89
C LEU A 138 -1.25 -0.11 -18.05
N LYS A 139 -1.05 -1.36 -18.48
CA LYS A 139 -0.24 -1.66 -19.66
C LYS A 139 -0.76 -0.91 -20.90
N GLU A 140 -2.07 -0.96 -21.16
CA GLU A 140 -2.67 -0.24 -22.29
C GLU A 140 -2.40 1.27 -22.24
N ILE A 141 -2.53 1.88 -21.04
CA ILE A 141 -2.26 3.29 -20.84
C ILE A 141 -0.78 3.61 -21.08
N LEU A 142 0.13 2.81 -20.53
CA LEU A 142 1.56 3.02 -20.68
C LEU A 142 2.01 2.90 -22.13
N VAL A 143 1.45 1.96 -22.90
CA VAL A 143 1.72 1.85 -24.34
C VAL A 143 1.24 3.09 -25.08
N LYS A 144 0.04 3.61 -24.79
CA LYS A 144 -0.46 4.87 -25.34
C LYS A 144 0.43 6.06 -24.97
N TRP A 145 1.12 6.02 -23.85
CA TRP A 145 2.08 7.05 -23.42
C TRP A 145 3.50 6.85 -23.99
N GLY A 146 3.65 5.91 -24.94
CA GLY A 146 4.91 5.69 -25.67
C GLY A 146 5.93 4.80 -24.94
N ILE A 147 5.51 4.00 -23.97
CA ILE A 147 6.35 2.93 -23.45
C ILE A 147 6.21 1.72 -24.40
N PRO A 148 7.31 1.18 -24.96
CA PRO A 148 7.23 0.04 -25.87
C PRO A 148 6.55 -1.17 -25.20
N GLU A 149 5.65 -1.82 -25.93
CA GLU A 149 4.86 -2.92 -25.38
C GLU A 149 5.73 -4.07 -24.84
N HIS A 150 6.82 -4.38 -25.51
CA HIS A 150 7.74 -5.44 -25.13
C HIS A 150 8.47 -5.16 -23.79
N VAL A 151 8.48 -3.93 -23.32
CA VAL A 151 9.05 -3.53 -22.02
C VAL A 151 8.12 -3.91 -20.88
N ILE A 152 6.81 -3.99 -21.11
CA ILE A 152 5.80 -4.15 -20.08
C ILE A 152 5.32 -5.59 -20.02
N ILE A 153 5.52 -6.22 -18.88
CA ILE A 153 5.07 -7.56 -18.55
C ILE A 153 3.92 -7.41 -17.54
N THR A 154 2.86 -8.19 -17.69
CA THR A 154 1.72 -8.19 -16.76
C THR A 154 1.57 -9.52 -16.05
N GLU A 155 1.26 -9.49 -14.76
CA GLU A 155 0.84 -10.61 -13.96
C GLU A 155 -0.58 -10.31 -13.45
N THR A 156 -1.56 -11.15 -13.80
CA THR A 156 -3.00 -10.91 -13.61
C THR A 156 -3.72 -12.02 -12.84
N LYS A 157 -2.98 -12.93 -12.20
CA LYS A 157 -3.57 -14.08 -11.46
C LYS A 157 -3.70 -13.84 -9.98
N SER A 158 -2.83 -13.01 -9.44
CA SER A 158 -2.73 -12.80 -8.01
C SER A 158 -3.84 -11.90 -7.46
N LYS A 159 -4.35 -12.24 -6.27
CA LYS A 159 -5.43 -11.52 -5.56
C LYS A 159 -4.97 -10.93 -4.21
N ASN A 160 -3.75 -11.20 -3.82
CA ASN A 160 -3.14 -10.71 -2.58
C ASN A 160 -1.61 -10.66 -2.70
N THR A 161 -0.96 -10.01 -1.74
CA THR A 161 0.49 -9.73 -1.81
C THR A 161 1.36 -10.99 -1.83
N TYR A 162 0.96 -12.07 -1.15
CA TYR A 162 1.71 -13.32 -1.21
C TYR A 162 1.59 -13.98 -2.59
N GLU A 163 0.41 -13.98 -3.17
CA GLU A 163 0.20 -14.46 -4.54
C GLU A 163 0.96 -13.59 -5.56
N ASN A 164 1.00 -12.25 -5.38
CA ASN A 164 1.86 -11.39 -6.21
C ASN A 164 3.31 -11.89 -6.20
N ALA A 165 3.86 -12.21 -5.03
CA ALA A 165 5.22 -12.72 -4.93
C ALA A 165 5.38 -14.09 -5.61
N VAL A 166 4.44 -15.02 -5.41
CA VAL A 166 4.48 -16.36 -6.02
C VAL A 166 4.37 -16.29 -7.54
N GLU A 167 3.41 -15.53 -8.08
CA GLU A 167 3.22 -15.44 -9.53
C GLU A 167 4.32 -14.61 -10.20
N SER A 168 4.79 -13.54 -9.55
CA SER A 168 5.98 -12.80 -10.03
C SER A 168 7.20 -13.72 -10.09
N LYS A 169 7.42 -14.59 -9.09
CA LYS A 169 8.54 -15.55 -9.09
C LYS A 169 8.56 -16.42 -10.33
N LYS A 170 7.39 -16.98 -10.72
CA LYS A 170 7.27 -17.82 -11.93
C LYS A 170 7.67 -17.05 -13.20
N ILE A 171 7.28 -15.78 -13.29
CA ILE A 171 7.62 -14.92 -14.44
C ILE A 171 9.11 -14.59 -14.44
N LEU A 172 9.64 -14.21 -13.28
CA LEU A 172 11.05 -13.85 -13.12
C LEU A 172 11.97 -15.03 -13.42
N ASP A 173 11.68 -16.23 -12.90
CA ASP A 173 12.47 -17.43 -13.15
C ASP A 173 12.48 -17.81 -14.64
N ARG A 174 11.39 -17.56 -15.36
CA ARG A 174 11.28 -17.86 -16.79
C ARG A 174 11.99 -16.84 -17.67
N LEU A 175 11.80 -15.53 -17.39
CA LEU A 175 12.27 -14.45 -18.27
C LEU A 175 13.59 -13.84 -17.83
N PHE A 176 13.95 -13.97 -16.58
CA PHE A 176 15.16 -13.38 -15.96
C PHE A 176 15.88 -14.40 -15.05
N PRO A 177 16.17 -15.64 -15.53
CA PRO A 177 16.63 -16.74 -14.67
C PRO A 177 17.95 -16.45 -13.95
N ASN A 178 18.78 -15.58 -14.51
CA ASN A 178 20.08 -15.21 -13.96
C ASN A 178 20.13 -13.81 -13.36
N SER A 179 18.99 -13.11 -13.29
CA SER A 179 18.95 -11.74 -12.76
C SER A 179 19.00 -11.73 -11.24
N ASN A 180 19.94 -10.93 -10.72
CA ASN A 180 19.97 -10.51 -9.31
C ASN A 180 19.63 -9.02 -9.14
N ALA A 181 19.27 -8.34 -10.23
CA ALA A 181 18.99 -6.91 -10.28
C ALA A 181 17.48 -6.67 -10.41
N ILE A 182 16.73 -6.96 -9.35
CA ILE A 182 15.28 -6.82 -9.28
C ILE A 182 14.94 -5.68 -8.33
N LEU A 183 14.12 -4.72 -8.81
CA LEU A 183 13.60 -3.61 -8.02
C LEU A 183 12.14 -3.88 -7.66
N LEU A 184 11.79 -3.86 -6.38
CA LEU A 184 10.40 -3.97 -5.92
C LEU A 184 9.83 -2.59 -5.67
N VAL A 185 8.79 -2.19 -6.41
CA VAL A 185 8.18 -0.87 -6.34
C VAL A 185 6.78 -0.98 -5.73
N THR A 186 6.58 -0.31 -4.61
CA THR A 186 5.26 -0.16 -3.96
C THR A 186 5.27 1.01 -2.97
N SER A 187 4.11 1.36 -2.37
CA SER A 187 4.06 2.45 -1.37
C SER A 187 4.82 2.08 -0.09
N GLY A 188 5.42 3.08 0.55
CA GLY A 188 6.26 2.91 1.74
C GLY A 188 5.59 2.13 2.87
N LYS A 189 4.31 2.42 3.15
CA LYS A 189 3.52 1.68 4.16
C LYS A 189 3.33 0.19 3.81
N HIS A 190 3.27 -0.15 2.51
CA HIS A 190 3.08 -1.52 2.03
C HIS A 190 4.39 -2.29 1.89
N MET A 191 5.52 -1.60 1.71
CA MET A 191 6.81 -2.18 1.36
C MET A 191 7.28 -3.24 2.34
N ARG A 192 7.11 -3.03 3.65
CA ARG A 192 7.53 -4.01 4.67
C ARG A 192 6.89 -5.38 4.45
N ARG A 193 5.59 -5.43 4.23
CA ARG A 193 4.84 -6.68 3.97
C ARG A 193 5.16 -7.26 2.60
N ALA A 194 5.22 -6.44 1.57
CA ALA A 194 5.56 -6.87 0.22
C ALA A 194 6.96 -7.51 0.16
N LYS A 195 7.99 -6.82 0.69
CA LYS A 195 9.36 -7.33 0.71
C LYS A 195 9.46 -8.65 1.47
N ALA A 196 8.78 -8.80 2.60
CA ALA A 196 8.77 -10.04 3.35
C ALA A 196 8.18 -11.19 2.54
N CYS A 197 7.03 -10.99 1.83
CA CYS A 197 6.46 -12.00 0.93
C CYS A 197 7.43 -12.39 -0.21
N PHE A 198 8.08 -11.41 -0.84
CA PHE A 198 9.03 -11.64 -1.92
C PHE A 198 10.26 -12.42 -1.43
N THR A 199 10.79 -12.06 -0.27
CA THR A 199 11.89 -12.79 0.38
C THR A 199 11.50 -14.24 0.69
N LYS A 200 10.27 -14.45 1.20
CA LYS A 200 9.75 -15.79 1.55
C LYS A 200 9.71 -16.74 0.35
N VAL A 201 9.38 -16.25 -0.83
CA VAL A 201 9.36 -17.07 -2.05
C VAL A 201 10.74 -17.13 -2.75
N GLY A 202 11.78 -16.57 -2.13
CA GLY A 202 13.15 -16.64 -2.64
C GLY A 202 13.51 -15.59 -3.69
N ILE A 203 12.74 -14.48 -3.80
CA ILE A 203 13.10 -13.35 -4.65
C ILE A 203 13.96 -12.37 -3.84
N LYS A 204 15.21 -12.20 -4.27
CA LYS A 204 16.09 -11.14 -3.76
C LYS A 204 15.79 -9.85 -4.55
N CYS A 205 15.26 -8.83 -3.90
CA CYS A 205 14.94 -7.55 -4.54
C CYS A 205 15.29 -6.37 -3.64
N ASP A 206 15.69 -5.27 -4.28
CA ASP A 206 15.89 -4.00 -3.60
C ASP A 206 14.54 -3.25 -3.50
N PRO A 207 14.21 -2.63 -2.37
CA PRO A 207 12.97 -1.88 -2.21
C PRO A 207 13.08 -0.49 -2.84
N TYR A 208 12.06 -0.08 -3.59
CA TYR A 208 11.86 1.28 -4.05
C TYR A 208 10.48 1.76 -3.59
N SER A 209 10.48 2.41 -2.44
CA SER A 209 9.24 2.90 -1.82
C SER A 209 8.80 4.22 -2.43
N THR A 210 7.54 4.28 -2.80
CA THR A 210 6.86 5.48 -3.29
C THR A 210 5.74 5.87 -2.31
N ASP A 211 5.00 6.94 -2.57
CA ASP A 211 3.84 7.35 -1.76
C ASP A 211 4.15 7.35 -0.25
N LEU A 212 5.29 7.90 0.13
CA LEU A 212 5.73 8.01 1.51
C LEU A 212 4.93 9.11 2.25
N TYR A 213 4.56 8.84 3.49
CA TYR A 213 4.01 9.85 4.41
C TYR A 213 5.09 10.69 5.06
N THR A 214 6.30 10.13 5.15
CA THR A 214 7.41 10.77 5.82
C THR A 214 8.69 10.70 4.97
N GLY A 215 9.65 11.53 5.30
CA GLY A 215 11.00 11.47 4.76
C GLY A 215 12.01 11.13 5.85
N PRO A 216 13.30 10.95 5.50
CA PRO A 216 14.36 10.68 6.47
C PRO A 216 14.58 11.83 7.46
N LYS A 217 14.30 13.07 7.05
CA LYS A 217 14.40 14.26 7.91
C LYS A 217 13.05 14.57 8.56
N ARG A 218 13.09 15.00 9.83
CA ARG A 218 11.91 15.54 10.52
C ARG A 218 11.71 16.99 10.10
N SER A 219 10.54 17.27 9.56
CA SER A 219 10.10 18.63 9.24
C SER A 219 8.60 18.68 9.46
N TYR A 220 8.18 19.53 10.39
CA TYR A 220 6.79 19.68 10.80
C TYR A 220 6.41 21.14 10.79
N THR A 221 5.22 21.40 10.27
CA THR A 221 4.58 22.72 10.35
C THR A 221 3.74 22.82 11.63
N PHE A 222 3.37 24.03 12.02
CA PHE A 222 2.59 24.27 13.24
C PHE A 222 1.20 23.59 13.20
N ASP A 223 0.56 23.59 12.05
CA ASP A 223 -0.71 22.93 11.80
C ASP A 223 -0.59 21.40 11.98
N GLU A 224 0.44 20.77 11.48
CA GLU A 224 0.68 19.33 11.65
C GLU A 224 0.89 18.92 13.12
N LEU A 225 1.42 19.83 13.94
CA LEU A 225 1.65 19.57 15.36
C LEU A 225 0.39 19.67 16.20
N LEU A 226 -0.49 20.65 15.91
CA LEU A 226 -1.56 21.08 16.83
C LEU A 226 -2.97 20.96 16.24
N ILE A 227 -3.14 21.07 14.90
CA ILE A 227 -4.47 21.08 14.30
C ILE A 227 -4.91 19.65 13.98
N PRO A 228 -6.07 19.20 14.52
CA PRO A 228 -6.64 17.91 14.15
C PRO A 228 -7.03 17.85 12.68
N ASP A 229 -6.64 16.78 11.99
CA ASP A 229 -6.95 16.53 10.58
C ASP A 229 -7.72 15.22 10.41
N VAL A 230 -8.88 15.30 9.79
CA VAL A 230 -9.75 14.14 9.52
C VAL A 230 -9.12 13.19 8.51
N SER A 231 -8.33 13.69 7.55
CA SER A 231 -7.64 12.85 6.57
C SER A 231 -6.59 11.96 7.23
N THR A 232 -5.91 12.45 8.25
CA THR A 232 -4.98 11.69 9.09
C THR A 232 -5.66 10.51 9.77
N MET A 233 -6.89 10.67 10.26
CA MET A 233 -7.66 9.56 10.85
C MET A 233 -7.97 8.46 9.82
N ASN A 234 -8.24 8.83 8.58
CA ASN A 234 -8.41 7.87 7.49
C ASN A 234 -7.09 7.19 7.10
N ASP A 235 -6.00 7.93 7.09
CA ASP A 235 -4.66 7.40 6.78
C ASP A 235 -4.19 6.36 7.81
N TRP A 236 -4.53 6.55 9.10
CA TRP A 236 -4.32 5.55 10.13
C TRP A 236 -4.99 4.22 9.81
N HIS A 237 -6.20 4.23 9.25
CA HIS A 237 -6.86 2.98 8.85
C HIS A 237 -5.99 2.21 7.81
N GLY A 238 -5.43 2.93 6.84
CA GLY A 238 -4.51 2.34 5.86
C GLY A 238 -3.24 1.76 6.48
N LEU A 239 -2.63 2.47 7.43
CA LEU A 239 -1.42 2.02 8.13
C LEU A 239 -1.70 0.80 9.02
N LEU A 240 -2.75 0.85 9.82
CA LEU A 240 -3.15 -0.26 10.69
C LEU A 240 -3.49 -1.52 9.88
N LYS A 241 -4.14 -1.37 8.72
CA LYS A 241 -4.38 -2.48 7.79
C LYS A 241 -3.07 -3.17 7.36
N GLU A 242 -2.02 -2.40 7.07
CA GLU A 242 -0.72 -2.98 6.70
C GLU A 242 -0.05 -3.68 7.90
N MET A 243 -0.11 -3.09 9.10
CA MET A 243 0.44 -3.68 10.31
C MET A 243 -0.25 -5.01 10.67
N PHE A 244 -1.58 -5.03 10.67
CA PHE A 244 -2.35 -6.25 10.92
C PHE A 244 -2.19 -7.28 9.80
N GLY A 245 -2.11 -6.82 8.54
CA GLY A 245 -1.83 -7.67 7.40
C GLY A 245 -0.46 -8.34 7.49
N TYR A 246 0.55 -7.62 7.96
CA TYR A 246 1.89 -8.17 8.21
C TYR A 246 1.84 -9.26 9.28
N MET A 247 1.25 -8.97 10.45
CA MET A 247 1.09 -9.97 11.53
C MET A 247 0.30 -11.21 11.09
N ALA A 248 -0.78 -11.02 10.34
CA ALA A 248 -1.58 -12.15 9.83
C ALA A 248 -0.77 -13.02 8.85
N TYR A 249 0.11 -12.42 8.05
CA TYR A 249 0.96 -13.16 7.13
C TYR A 249 2.08 -13.90 7.85
N ASP A 250 2.63 -13.33 8.91
CA ASP A 250 3.61 -13.98 9.78
C ASP A 250 3.00 -15.22 10.45
N ILE A 251 1.87 -15.08 11.12
CA ILE A 251 1.15 -16.18 11.78
C ILE A 251 0.77 -17.31 10.78
N THR A 252 0.47 -16.96 9.52
CA THR A 252 0.08 -17.93 8.49
C THR A 252 1.27 -18.46 7.66
N GLY A 253 2.50 -18.11 8.01
CA GLY A 253 3.73 -18.60 7.37
C GLY A 253 3.95 -18.07 5.94
N LYS A 254 3.36 -16.92 5.59
CA LYS A 254 3.51 -16.28 4.28
C LYS A 254 4.66 -15.26 4.20
N ILE A 255 5.26 -14.99 5.34
CA ILE A 255 6.48 -14.18 5.49
C ILE A 255 7.43 -14.80 6.51
#